data_62def1fefcc1dc3676f15ffe3f8d2222
#
_entry.id   62def1fefcc1dc3676f15ffe3f8d2222
#
_cell.length_a   1.000
_cell.length_b   1.000
_cell.length_c   1.000
_cell.angle_alpha   90.00
_cell.angle_beta   90.00
_cell.angle_gamma   90.00
#
_symmetry.space_group_name_H-M   'P 1'
#
loop_
_entity.id
_entity.type
_entity.pdbx_description
1 polymer ?
#
loop_
_entity_poly.entity_id
_entity_poly.type
_entity_poly.pdbx_seq_one_letter_code
_entity_poly.pdbx_strand_id
1 'polypeptide(L)'
;MKANKLALFSFGLSLLGAGAAIGQTATTEPVGFNTVTCLPGSDTRCSVPLTSQTAFIGAVSTATSDAGLATITPSGVLNWTVNSYALNYYVKMTTGSKSGVYYQIVSNGSGNVVVNLDGDTLAINPTDSFRIEKFWTLAELFPPATQVTVVPSTNLGGLGRRTEIRLPDSTSAGINLATSRTFFLTASTFASAPSTWHEATNGNAVANNVFLPPDSFFIVRHGSAQITTATVYTIVGGIDLSPNSTVLLTQQNDKQDNPVTHSRPVPVALVDLDLVSSGAFVGSNGQGGLARRDELLVFDNSVNAVNKAPTNTYFFDSTAGFWKHSTTFANSDSVTIGAAEGF
;
A
#
# COMPACT_ATOMS: atom_id res chain seq x y z
N MET A 1 -87.51 -11.75 42.10
CA MET A 1 -86.91 -10.96 40.96
C MET A 1 -85.44 -10.72 41.27
N LYS A 2 -84.54 -11.42 40.63
CA LYS A 2 -83.10 -11.27 40.83
C LYS A 2 -82.54 -10.47 39.65
N ALA A 3 -81.96 -9.32 39.99
CA ALA A 3 -81.26 -8.47 39.01
C ALA A 3 -79.82 -8.97 38.80
N ASN A 4 -79.50 -9.33 37.57
CA ASN A 4 -78.18 -9.71 37.19
C ASN A 4 -77.34 -8.40 36.87
N LYS A 5 -76.23 -8.24 37.56
CA LYS A 5 -75.25 -7.22 37.26
C LYS A 5 -74.28 -7.74 36.22
N LEU A 6 -74.26 -7.08 35.07
CA LEU A 6 -73.30 -7.36 33.98
C LEU A 6 -71.99 -6.57 34.28
N ALA A 7 -70.90 -7.30 34.50
CA ALA A 7 -69.60 -6.67 34.69
C ALA A 7 -68.92 -6.54 33.32
N LEU A 8 -68.65 -5.30 32.92
CA LEU A 8 -67.93 -4.95 31.69
C LEU A 8 -66.42 -5.07 31.98
N PHE A 9 -65.77 -6.07 31.38
CA PHE A 9 -64.31 -6.19 31.40
C PHE A 9 -63.73 -5.34 30.29
N SER A 10 -63.01 -4.26 30.66
CA SER A 10 -62.25 -3.44 29.74
C SER A 10 -60.91 -4.09 29.46
N PHE A 11 -60.75 -4.65 28.25
CA PHE A 11 -59.46 -5.19 27.79
C PHE A 11 -58.58 -3.99 27.31
N GLY A 12 -57.62 -3.60 28.14
CA GLY A 12 -56.60 -2.65 27.73
C GLY A 12 -55.61 -3.31 26.73
N LEU A 13 -55.69 -2.92 25.48
CA LEU A 13 -54.76 -3.32 24.46
C LEU A 13 -53.43 -2.52 24.61
N SER A 14 -52.45 -3.08 25.29
CA SER A 14 -51.10 -2.53 25.36
C SER A 14 -50.41 -2.73 24.00
N LEU A 15 -50.29 -1.68 23.21
CA LEU A 15 -49.44 -1.61 22.04
C LEU A 15 -47.99 -1.72 22.50
N LEU A 16 -47.39 -2.87 22.51
CA LEU A 16 -45.93 -3.04 22.58
C LEU A 16 -45.36 -2.49 21.27
N GLY A 17 -44.76 -1.29 21.36
CA GLY A 17 -43.92 -0.76 20.29
C GLY A 17 -42.77 -1.74 20.02
N ALA A 18 -42.86 -2.47 18.92
CA ALA A 18 -41.71 -3.18 18.37
C ALA A 18 -40.68 -2.13 17.91
N GLY A 19 -39.74 -1.83 18.80
CA GLY A 19 -38.53 -1.13 18.39
C GLY A 19 -37.85 -1.94 17.28
N ALA A 20 -37.81 -1.42 16.07
CA ALA A 20 -36.99 -2.01 15.03
C ALA A 20 -35.57 -2.08 15.57
N ALA A 21 -35.11 -3.27 15.93
CA ALA A 21 -33.69 -3.54 16.14
C ALA A 21 -33.04 -3.30 14.78
N ILE A 22 -32.43 -2.12 14.60
CA ILE A 22 -31.51 -1.88 13.50
C ILE A 22 -30.34 -2.81 13.80
N GLY A 23 -30.34 -3.99 13.16
CA GLY A 23 -29.22 -4.89 13.21
C GLY A 23 -28.01 -4.13 12.64
N GLN A 24 -27.07 -3.77 13.48
CA GLN A 24 -25.75 -3.38 13.02
C GLN A 24 -25.20 -4.59 12.26
N THR A 25 -25.21 -4.54 10.94
CA THR A 25 -24.40 -5.42 10.11
C THR A 25 -22.95 -5.04 10.40
N ALA A 26 -22.29 -5.79 11.28
CA ALA A 26 -20.84 -5.72 11.38
C ALA A 26 -20.28 -6.26 10.06
N THR A 27 -19.96 -5.37 9.12
CA THR A 27 -19.18 -5.74 7.93
C THR A 27 -17.74 -5.90 8.39
N THR A 28 -17.30 -7.14 8.54
CA THR A 28 -15.88 -7.43 8.69
C THR A 28 -15.20 -7.16 7.35
N GLU A 29 -14.11 -6.40 7.36
CA GLU A 29 -13.28 -6.24 6.16
C GLU A 29 -12.77 -7.62 5.73
N PRO A 30 -12.80 -7.93 4.41
CA PRO A 30 -12.22 -9.16 3.93
C PRO A 30 -10.72 -9.18 4.22
N VAL A 31 -10.20 -10.32 4.66
CA VAL A 31 -8.77 -10.53 4.94
C VAL A 31 -8.20 -11.44 3.88
N GLY A 32 -7.02 -11.11 3.40
CA GLY A 32 -6.29 -11.89 2.41
C GLY A 32 -4.86 -12.19 2.83
N PHE A 33 -4.20 -13.02 2.04
CA PHE A 33 -2.76 -13.22 2.14
C PHE A 33 -2.15 -13.34 0.74
N ASN A 34 -0.89 -12.91 0.61
CA ASN A 34 -0.08 -13.13 -0.57
C ASN A 34 1.29 -13.68 -0.17
N THR A 35 1.92 -14.42 -1.08
CA THR A 35 3.26 -14.98 -0.90
C THR A 35 4.12 -14.73 -2.13
N VAL A 36 5.39 -14.38 -1.90
CA VAL A 36 6.41 -14.25 -2.95
C VAL A 36 7.65 -15.05 -2.53
N THR A 37 8.15 -15.90 -3.40
CA THR A 37 9.39 -16.65 -3.16
C THR A 37 10.60 -15.75 -3.37
N CYS A 38 11.46 -15.66 -2.35
CA CYS A 38 12.71 -14.91 -2.38
C CYS A 38 13.88 -15.89 -2.59
N LEU A 39 14.50 -15.88 -3.77
CA LEU A 39 15.55 -16.81 -4.14
C LEU A 39 16.90 -16.43 -3.52
N PRO A 40 17.78 -17.41 -3.19
CA PRO A 40 19.14 -17.15 -2.73
C PRO A 40 19.97 -16.48 -3.84
N GLY A 41 20.91 -15.60 -3.44
CA GLY A 41 21.75 -14.88 -4.39
C GLY A 41 20.98 -13.97 -5.35
N SER A 42 19.83 -13.43 -4.92
CA SER A 42 18.89 -12.76 -5.80
C SER A 42 18.24 -11.54 -5.19
N ASP A 43 17.78 -10.65 -6.05
CA ASP A 43 16.83 -9.61 -5.74
C ASP A 43 15.41 -10.08 -6.07
N THR A 44 14.49 -9.93 -5.13
CA THR A 44 13.06 -10.19 -5.32
C THR A 44 12.30 -8.89 -5.15
N ARG A 45 11.56 -8.49 -6.17
CA ARG A 45 10.75 -7.27 -6.13
C ARG A 45 9.40 -7.58 -5.50
N CYS A 46 9.09 -6.86 -4.44
CA CYS A 46 7.90 -7.09 -3.62
C CYS A 46 7.09 -5.81 -3.44
N SER A 47 5.87 -5.98 -3.00
CA SER A 47 4.96 -4.89 -2.66
C SER A 47 4.11 -5.19 -1.42
N VAL A 48 3.33 -4.20 -0.99
CA VAL A 48 2.42 -4.29 0.15
C VAL A 48 0.97 -4.12 -0.35
N PRO A 49 0.35 -5.17 -0.94
CA PRO A 49 -0.98 -5.08 -1.54
C PRO A 49 -2.14 -5.16 -0.54
N LEU A 50 -1.86 -5.34 0.74
CA LEU A 50 -2.86 -5.51 1.81
C LEU A 50 -2.70 -4.41 2.87
N THR A 51 -3.82 -3.95 3.43
CA THR A 51 -3.83 -2.95 4.49
C THR A 51 -3.51 -3.58 5.85
N SER A 52 -2.90 -2.81 6.75
CA SER A 52 -2.59 -3.28 8.10
C SER A 52 -3.85 -3.28 8.97
N GLN A 53 -4.35 -2.11 9.32
CA GLN A 53 -5.51 -1.96 10.19
C GLN A 53 -6.30 -0.71 9.81
N THR A 54 -7.60 -0.86 9.63
CA THR A 54 -8.53 0.26 9.53
C THR A 54 -8.96 0.68 10.93
N ALA A 55 -8.66 1.95 11.27
CA ALA A 55 -9.00 2.53 12.56
C ALA A 55 -10.33 3.29 12.54
N PHE A 56 -10.73 3.83 11.37
CA PHE A 56 -11.94 4.60 11.19
C PHE A 56 -12.42 4.59 9.76
N ILE A 57 -13.73 4.63 9.56
CA ILE A 57 -14.41 4.85 8.27
C ILE A 57 -15.49 5.90 8.48
N GLY A 58 -15.54 6.91 7.62
CA GLY A 58 -16.55 7.94 7.73
C GLY A 58 -16.58 8.90 6.54
N ALA A 59 -17.49 9.87 6.64
CA ALA A 59 -17.62 10.94 5.66
C ALA A 59 -17.08 12.25 6.23
N VAL A 60 -16.58 13.09 5.36
CA VAL A 60 -16.11 14.45 5.67
C VAL A 60 -17.31 15.36 5.98
N SER A 61 -17.25 16.07 7.11
CA SER A 61 -18.14 17.19 7.41
C SER A 61 -17.56 18.50 6.89
N THR A 62 -16.29 18.75 7.21
CA THR A 62 -15.56 19.93 6.72
C THR A 62 -14.10 19.57 6.45
N ALA A 63 -13.50 20.24 5.45
CA ALA A 63 -12.07 20.21 5.23
C ALA A 63 -11.56 21.64 4.95
N THR A 64 -10.45 22.00 5.58
CA THR A 64 -9.79 23.29 5.38
C THR A 64 -8.29 23.08 5.21
N SER A 65 -7.61 23.98 4.50
CA SER A 65 -6.16 23.90 4.33
C SER A 65 -5.48 25.18 4.78
N ASP A 66 -4.29 24.99 5.36
CA ASP A 66 -3.37 26.06 5.73
C ASP A 66 -1.92 25.56 5.62
N ALA A 67 -1.07 26.35 4.97
CA ALA A 67 0.38 26.11 4.87
C ALA A 67 0.79 24.67 4.44
N GLY A 68 0.05 24.07 3.49
CA GLY A 68 0.35 22.70 3.00
C GLY A 68 -0.20 21.58 3.86
N LEU A 69 -0.90 21.91 4.93
CA LEU A 69 -1.63 20.96 5.77
C LEU A 69 -3.13 21.07 5.50
N ALA A 70 -3.87 19.96 5.70
CA ALA A 70 -5.32 19.98 5.69
C ALA A 70 -5.89 19.46 7.01
N THR A 71 -6.88 20.16 7.55
CA THR A 71 -7.68 19.69 8.69
C THR A 71 -8.96 19.09 8.16
N ILE A 72 -9.18 17.81 8.42
CA ILE A 72 -10.37 17.05 8.02
C ILE A 72 -11.18 16.75 9.29
N THR A 73 -12.42 17.20 9.31
CA THR A 73 -13.38 16.91 10.37
C THR A 73 -14.42 15.92 9.84
N PRO A 74 -14.50 14.71 10.40
CA PRO A 74 -15.54 13.76 10.04
C PRO A 74 -16.94 14.20 10.49
N SER A 75 -17.94 13.58 9.87
CA SER A 75 -19.32 13.71 10.33
C SER A 75 -19.56 12.88 11.59
N GLY A 76 -20.37 13.40 12.50
CA GLY A 76 -20.73 12.73 13.75
C GLY A 76 -19.92 13.20 14.96
N VAL A 77 -20.27 12.65 16.12
CA VAL A 77 -19.60 12.96 17.38
C VAL A 77 -18.50 11.94 17.61
N LEU A 78 -17.27 12.39 17.68
CA LEU A 78 -16.08 11.57 17.88
C LEU A 78 -15.43 11.93 19.22
N ASN A 79 -14.70 10.99 19.77
CA ASN A 79 -13.94 11.18 21.01
C ASN A 79 -12.60 10.45 20.92
N TRP A 80 -11.78 10.83 19.93
CA TRP A 80 -10.45 10.24 19.75
C TRP A 80 -9.47 10.73 20.80
N THR A 81 -8.52 9.89 21.15
CA THR A 81 -7.37 10.33 21.94
C THR A 81 -6.49 11.24 21.07
N VAL A 82 -6.12 12.39 21.61
CA VAL A 82 -5.28 13.37 20.92
C VAL A 82 -3.96 12.72 20.53
N ASN A 83 -3.55 12.90 19.27
CA ASN A 83 -2.34 12.35 18.64
C ASN A 83 -2.22 10.82 18.61
N SER A 84 -3.33 10.08 18.83
CA SER A 84 -3.32 8.62 18.71
C SER A 84 -3.05 8.12 17.28
N TYR A 85 -3.31 8.94 16.28
CA TYR A 85 -3.08 8.64 14.87
C TYR A 85 -1.83 9.32 14.29
N ALA A 86 -1.13 10.15 15.06
CA ALA A 86 -0.02 10.94 14.55
C ALA A 86 1.11 10.07 14.00
N LEU A 87 1.59 10.41 12.79
CA LEU A 87 2.73 9.84 12.07
C LEU A 87 2.61 8.37 11.63
N ASN A 88 1.86 7.54 12.35
CA ASN A 88 1.75 6.09 12.08
C ASN A 88 0.50 5.72 11.29
N TYR A 89 -0.34 6.69 10.97
CA TYR A 89 -1.60 6.49 10.22
C TYR A 89 -1.69 7.46 9.07
N TYR A 90 -2.55 7.13 8.12
CA TYR A 90 -2.89 7.96 6.98
C TYR A 90 -4.41 8.02 6.79
N VAL A 91 -4.86 9.10 6.19
CA VAL A 91 -6.22 9.21 5.63
C VAL A 91 -6.17 8.74 4.20
N LYS A 92 -7.01 7.80 3.81
CA LYS A 92 -7.25 7.42 2.41
C LYS A 92 -8.63 7.89 2.00
N MET A 93 -8.71 8.70 0.96
CA MET A 93 -9.99 9.12 0.37
C MET A 93 -10.57 7.97 -0.44
N THR A 94 -11.84 7.63 -0.23
CA THR A 94 -12.50 6.53 -0.93
C THR A 94 -13.52 7.01 -1.95
N THR A 95 -13.94 8.27 -1.88
CA THR A 95 -14.82 8.94 -2.86
C THR A 95 -14.35 10.36 -3.14
N GLY A 96 -15.01 11.05 -4.07
CA GLY A 96 -14.69 12.42 -4.46
C GLY A 96 -13.54 12.52 -5.44
N SER A 97 -13.08 13.74 -5.71
CA SER A 97 -12.01 14.01 -6.69
C SER A 97 -10.64 13.49 -6.26
N LYS A 98 -10.46 13.20 -4.97
CA LYS A 98 -9.24 12.61 -4.39
C LYS A 98 -9.39 11.13 -4.07
N SER A 99 -10.39 10.45 -4.64
CA SER A 99 -10.58 9.01 -4.45
C SER A 99 -9.30 8.24 -4.79
N GLY A 100 -8.86 7.38 -3.87
CA GLY A 100 -7.63 6.59 -3.98
C GLY A 100 -6.37 7.27 -3.44
N VAL A 101 -6.37 8.57 -3.25
CA VAL A 101 -5.22 9.30 -2.70
C VAL A 101 -5.15 9.12 -1.19
N TYR A 102 -3.94 8.97 -0.65
CA TYR A 102 -3.71 8.93 0.79
C TYR A 102 -2.82 10.09 1.25
N TYR A 103 -3.02 10.52 2.50
CA TYR A 103 -2.27 11.60 3.14
C TYR A 103 -1.85 11.18 4.54
N GLN A 104 -0.57 11.32 4.88
CA GLN A 104 -0.08 11.02 6.22
C GLN A 104 -0.70 11.96 7.25
N ILE A 105 -1.16 11.38 8.37
CA ILE A 105 -1.67 12.15 9.53
C ILE A 105 -0.48 12.67 10.33
N VAL A 106 -0.36 13.99 10.44
CA VAL A 106 0.68 14.63 11.28
C VAL A 106 0.23 14.84 12.72
N SER A 107 -1.07 15.02 12.93
CA SER A 107 -1.68 15.11 14.28
C SER A 107 -3.17 14.83 14.22
N ASN A 108 -3.78 14.54 15.36
CA ASN A 108 -5.23 14.54 15.49
C ASN A 108 -5.70 15.16 16.82
N GLY A 109 -6.82 15.84 16.77
CA GLY A 109 -7.62 16.24 17.94
C GLY A 109 -8.60 15.14 18.34
N SER A 110 -9.55 15.48 19.20
CA SER A 110 -10.63 14.56 19.62
C SER A 110 -11.68 14.32 18.52
N GLY A 111 -11.78 15.19 17.53
CA GLY A 111 -12.79 15.11 16.47
C GLY A 111 -12.30 15.51 15.09
N ASN A 112 -11.01 15.62 14.87
CA ASN A 112 -10.43 15.94 13.58
C ASN A 112 -9.05 15.30 13.39
N VAL A 113 -8.60 15.23 12.15
CA VAL A 113 -7.22 14.89 11.80
C VAL A 113 -6.59 16.01 10.99
N VAL A 114 -5.29 16.20 11.15
CA VAL A 114 -4.46 17.10 10.34
C VAL A 114 -3.54 16.24 9.51
N VAL A 115 -3.60 16.41 8.19
CA VAL A 115 -2.80 15.64 7.23
C VAL A 115 -1.83 16.54 6.47
N ASN A 116 -0.70 15.98 6.03
CA ASN A 116 0.22 16.63 5.11
C ASN A 116 -0.28 16.44 3.68
N LEU A 117 -0.48 17.53 2.95
CA LEU A 117 -0.89 17.49 1.54
C LEU A 117 0.28 17.18 0.59
N ASP A 118 1.52 17.29 1.07
CA ASP A 118 2.75 17.01 0.30
C ASP A 118 2.77 17.74 -1.07
N GLY A 119 2.38 19.00 -1.06
CA GLY A 119 2.31 19.84 -2.25
C GLY A 119 1.04 19.67 -3.09
N ASP A 120 0.16 18.74 -2.74
CA ASP A 120 -1.14 18.59 -3.39
C ASP A 120 -2.10 19.73 -2.99
N THR A 121 -3.13 19.93 -3.81
CA THR A 121 -4.19 20.91 -3.54
C THR A 121 -5.33 20.27 -2.78
N LEU A 122 -5.88 20.98 -1.79
CA LEU A 122 -7.09 20.55 -1.11
C LEU A 122 -8.27 20.54 -2.10
N ALA A 123 -8.76 19.34 -2.41
CA ALA A 123 -9.98 19.13 -3.18
C ALA A 123 -10.84 18.04 -2.52
N ILE A 124 -10.95 18.14 -1.19
CA ILE A 124 -11.77 17.29 -0.33
C ILE A 124 -13.01 18.08 0.05
N ASN A 125 -14.19 17.54 -0.25
CA ASN A 125 -15.46 18.22 -0.05
C ASN A 125 -16.29 17.55 1.06
N PRO A 126 -17.24 18.29 1.68
CA PRO A 126 -18.26 17.66 2.52
C PRO A 126 -18.93 16.49 1.81
N THR A 127 -19.22 15.41 2.53
CA THR A 127 -19.77 14.13 2.05
C THR A 127 -18.79 13.18 1.34
N ASP A 128 -17.59 13.62 0.98
CA ASP A 128 -16.55 12.68 0.53
C ASP A 128 -16.27 11.66 1.65
N SER A 129 -16.08 10.42 1.30
CA SER A 129 -15.81 9.35 2.24
C SER A 129 -14.31 9.10 2.36
N PHE A 130 -13.88 8.71 3.55
CA PHE A 130 -12.48 8.38 3.80
C PHE A 130 -12.33 7.29 4.86
N ARG A 131 -11.12 6.74 4.93
CA ARG A 131 -10.69 5.77 5.94
C ARG A 131 -9.45 6.33 6.66
N ILE A 132 -9.29 5.98 7.93
CA ILE A 132 -8.02 6.13 8.64
C ILE A 132 -7.43 4.73 8.77
N GLU A 133 -6.26 4.55 8.20
CA GLU A 133 -5.56 3.26 8.14
C GLU A 133 -4.16 3.39 8.74
N LYS A 134 -3.68 2.31 9.33
CA LYS A 134 -2.34 2.25 9.89
C LYS A 134 -1.33 1.89 8.80
N PHE A 135 -0.19 2.56 8.76
CA PHE A 135 0.94 2.12 7.96
C PHE A 135 1.50 0.79 8.47
N TRP A 136 1.94 -0.06 7.56
CA TRP A 136 2.81 -1.16 7.92
C TRP A 136 4.18 -0.62 8.37
N THR A 137 4.68 -1.12 9.49
CA THR A 137 6.08 -0.92 9.87
C THR A 137 6.94 -2.12 9.46
N LEU A 138 8.26 -1.93 9.38
CA LEU A 138 9.17 -3.05 9.11
C LEU A 138 9.01 -4.18 10.13
N ALA A 139 8.85 -3.84 11.43
CA ALA A 139 8.69 -4.84 12.48
C ALA A 139 7.32 -5.53 12.48
N GLU A 140 6.29 -4.92 11.91
CA GLU A 140 4.98 -5.55 11.74
C GLU A 140 4.95 -6.44 10.49
N LEU A 141 5.52 -5.96 9.38
CA LEU A 141 5.58 -6.73 8.13
C LEU A 141 6.55 -7.92 8.24
N PHE A 142 7.66 -7.72 8.95
CA PHE A 142 8.67 -8.73 9.21
C PHE A 142 8.97 -8.78 10.71
N PRO A 143 8.12 -9.42 11.54
CA PRO A 143 8.27 -9.44 12.98
C PRO A 143 9.62 -10.08 13.39
N PRO A 144 10.51 -9.36 14.10
CA PRO A 144 11.88 -9.78 14.33
C PRO A 144 12.04 -11.17 14.96
N ALA A 145 11.07 -11.60 15.77
CA ALA A 145 11.14 -12.88 16.50
C ALA A 145 10.56 -14.07 15.70
N THR A 146 9.67 -13.85 14.74
CA THR A 146 8.85 -14.92 14.13
C THR A 146 8.89 -14.96 12.60
N GLN A 147 9.35 -13.89 11.96
CA GLN A 147 9.44 -13.85 10.50
C GLN A 147 10.47 -14.85 9.96
N VAL A 148 10.25 -15.35 8.76
CA VAL A 148 11.10 -16.35 8.07
C VAL A 148 11.63 -15.87 6.72
N THR A 149 11.21 -14.68 6.28
CA THR A 149 11.60 -14.11 4.98
C THR A 149 13.04 -13.63 5.00
N VAL A 150 13.45 -12.97 6.08
CA VAL A 150 14.73 -12.30 6.23
C VAL A 150 15.68 -13.15 7.04
N VAL A 151 16.82 -13.49 6.46
CA VAL A 151 17.92 -14.16 7.20
C VAL A 151 18.67 -13.10 8.00
N PRO A 152 18.65 -13.18 9.35
CA PRO A 152 19.25 -12.15 10.19
C PRO A 152 20.77 -12.06 10.03
N SER A 153 21.28 -10.85 10.07
CA SER A 153 22.70 -10.50 9.98
C SER A 153 23.43 -10.79 11.30
N THR A 154 24.69 -11.18 11.21
CA THR A 154 25.50 -11.55 12.38
C THR A 154 26.19 -10.37 13.04
N ASN A 155 26.24 -9.21 12.36
CA ASN A 155 26.79 -7.96 12.88
C ASN A 155 26.24 -6.77 12.10
N LEU A 156 26.63 -5.55 12.48
CA LEU A 156 26.20 -4.30 11.83
C LEU A 156 26.99 -3.97 10.55
N GLY A 157 28.14 -4.60 10.34
CA GLY A 157 29.01 -4.34 9.20
C GLY A 157 28.46 -4.93 7.88
N GLY A 158 28.80 -4.32 6.75
CA GLY A 158 28.32 -4.76 5.43
C GLY A 158 28.62 -6.22 5.10
N LEU A 159 29.78 -6.75 5.51
CA LEU A 159 30.15 -8.16 5.31
C LEU A 159 29.32 -9.15 6.15
N GLY A 160 28.72 -8.70 7.24
CA GLY A 160 27.85 -9.52 8.09
C GLY A 160 26.39 -9.49 7.68
N ARG A 161 26.01 -8.61 6.78
CA ARG A 161 24.63 -8.50 6.29
C ARG A 161 24.30 -9.68 5.41
N ARG A 162 23.13 -10.25 5.63
CA ARG A 162 22.64 -11.43 4.88
C ARG A 162 21.50 -11.05 3.96
N THR A 163 20.34 -10.74 4.53
CA THR A 163 19.20 -10.21 3.76
C THR A 163 19.07 -8.72 3.98
N GLU A 164 18.83 -7.98 2.93
CA GLU A 164 18.54 -6.55 2.97
C GLU A 164 17.15 -6.28 2.38
N ILE A 165 16.38 -5.41 3.03
CA ILE A 165 15.19 -4.79 2.45
C ILE A 165 15.63 -3.44 1.90
N ARG A 166 15.38 -3.20 0.61
CA ARG A 166 15.84 -2.02 -0.09
C ARG A 166 14.67 -1.25 -0.67
N LEU A 167 14.61 0.04 -0.37
CA LEU A 167 13.64 0.94 -0.98
C LEU A 167 14.34 1.74 -2.09
N PRO A 168 13.85 1.68 -3.34
CA PRO A 168 14.33 2.58 -4.37
C PRO A 168 13.97 4.04 -4.04
N ASP A 169 14.70 4.97 -4.60
CA ASP A 169 14.41 6.38 -4.44
C ASP A 169 13.32 6.80 -5.44
N SER A 170 12.07 6.78 -4.97
CA SER A 170 10.92 7.22 -5.76
C SER A 170 10.77 8.74 -5.84
N THR A 171 11.64 9.51 -5.18
CA THR A 171 11.60 10.98 -5.18
C THR A 171 12.67 11.61 -6.06
N SER A 172 13.70 10.85 -6.45
CA SER A 172 14.77 11.32 -7.31
C SER A 172 14.40 11.26 -8.78
N ALA A 173 14.90 12.23 -9.52
CA ALA A 173 14.81 12.28 -10.96
C ALA A 173 15.84 11.33 -11.61
N GLY A 174 15.44 10.59 -12.66
CA GLY A 174 16.34 9.76 -13.47
C GLY A 174 15.84 8.36 -13.75
N ILE A 175 16.74 7.57 -14.34
CA ILE A 175 16.55 6.16 -14.65
C ILE A 175 17.49 5.28 -13.82
N ASN A 176 17.15 4.00 -13.68
CA ASN A 176 17.91 3.04 -12.85
C ASN A 176 18.09 3.55 -11.41
N LEU A 177 17.01 4.00 -10.81
CA LEU A 177 17.02 4.65 -9.51
C LEU A 177 17.76 3.81 -8.46
N ALA A 178 18.72 4.44 -7.80
CA ALA A 178 19.47 3.82 -6.73
C ALA A 178 18.58 3.52 -5.52
N THR A 179 19.04 2.65 -4.64
CA THR A 179 18.40 2.42 -3.36
C THR A 179 18.60 3.64 -2.46
N SER A 180 17.52 4.27 -2.03
CA SER A 180 17.57 5.40 -1.08
C SER A 180 17.79 4.92 0.35
N ARG A 181 17.13 3.83 0.74
CA ARG A 181 17.17 3.28 2.09
C ARG A 181 17.40 1.77 2.05
N THR A 182 18.27 1.29 2.93
CA THR A 182 18.59 -0.14 3.06
C THR A 182 18.46 -0.56 4.50
N PHE A 183 17.66 -1.61 4.75
CA PHE A 183 17.40 -2.15 6.07
C PHE A 183 17.87 -3.59 6.17
N PHE A 184 18.29 -3.99 7.37
CA PHE A 184 18.66 -5.38 7.68
C PHE A 184 18.28 -5.72 9.12
N LEU A 185 17.99 -6.99 9.37
CA LEU A 185 17.67 -7.49 10.70
C LEU A 185 18.92 -8.07 11.35
N THR A 186 19.21 -7.74 12.60
CA THR A 186 20.27 -8.41 13.38
C THR A 186 19.74 -9.65 14.07
N ALA A 187 20.60 -10.68 14.21
CA ALA A 187 20.25 -11.87 14.97
C ALA A 187 20.22 -11.57 16.48
N SER A 188 19.38 -12.29 17.23
CA SER A 188 19.28 -12.18 18.69
C SER A 188 20.59 -12.58 19.41
N THR A 189 21.46 -13.32 18.73
CA THR A 189 22.80 -13.66 19.23
C THR A 189 23.80 -12.50 19.10
N PHE A 190 23.47 -11.46 18.34
CA PHE A 190 24.31 -10.29 18.21
C PHE A 190 24.20 -9.42 19.47
N ALA A 191 25.30 -9.19 20.14
CA ALA A 191 25.40 -8.40 21.40
C ALA A 191 24.43 -8.82 22.51
N SER A 192 23.93 -10.06 22.50
CA SER A 192 22.93 -10.58 23.47
C SER A 192 21.64 -9.74 23.54
N ALA A 193 21.31 -9.06 22.47
CA ALA A 193 20.11 -8.20 22.35
C ALA A 193 19.03 -8.90 21.50
N PRO A 194 17.74 -8.56 21.67
CA PRO A 194 16.68 -9.02 20.77
C PRO A 194 16.99 -8.68 19.32
N SER A 195 16.53 -9.50 18.39
CA SER A 195 16.57 -9.18 16.95
C SER A 195 15.97 -7.80 16.69
N THR A 196 16.68 -6.97 15.95
CA THR A 196 16.31 -5.56 15.75
C THR A 196 16.58 -5.14 14.31
N TRP A 197 15.66 -4.38 13.73
CA TRP A 197 15.85 -3.76 12.43
C TRP A 197 16.79 -2.57 12.52
N HIS A 198 17.70 -2.48 11.58
CA HIS A 198 18.64 -1.36 11.43
C HIS A 198 18.59 -0.78 10.02
N GLU A 199 18.81 0.51 9.91
CA GLU A 199 18.94 1.22 8.63
C GLU A 199 20.42 1.43 8.30
N ALA A 200 20.92 0.71 7.31
CA ALA A 200 22.32 0.76 6.89
C ALA A 200 22.73 2.11 6.32
N THR A 201 21.83 2.77 5.61
CA THR A 201 22.04 4.09 5.00
C THR A 201 21.99 5.24 6.00
N ASN A 202 21.58 4.97 7.24
CA ASN A 202 21.50 5.95 8.33
C ASN A 202 22.31 5.50 9.54
N GLY A 203 23.61 5.20 9.35
CA GLY A 203 24.51 4.87 10.44
C GLY A 203 24.12 3.65 11.29
N ASN A 204 23.34 2.73 10.75
CA ASN A 204 22.75 1.58 11.46
C ASN A 204 21.77 1.98 12.59
N ALA A 205 21.07 3.08 12.45
CA ALA A 205 20.01 3.48 13.38
C ALA A 205 18.93 2.38 13.49
N VAL A 206 18.30 2.27 14.66
CA VAL A 206 17.18 1.35 14.88
C VAL A 206 16.00 1.74 13.98
N ALA A 207 15.43 0.76 13.28
CA ALA A 207 14.45 0.95 12.21
C ALA A 207 13.15 0.15 12.39
N ASN A 208 12.87 -0.41 13.56
CA ASN A 208 11.67 -1.22 13.81
C ASN A 208 10.38 -0.50 13.40
N ASN A 209 10.29 0.80 13.67
CA ASN A 209 9.10 1.64 13.47
C ASN A 209 9.12 2.40 12.14
N VAL A 210 10.05 2.08 11.24
CA VAL A 210 10.02 2.66 9.90
C VAL A 210 8.79 2.12 9.19
N PHE A 211 7.93 3.02 8.73
CA PHE A 211 6.72 2.66 8.00
C PHE A 211 6.97 2.55 6.50
N LEU A 212 6.17 1.71 5.88
CA LEU A 212 6.09 1.53 4.42
C LEU A 212 4.76 2.11 3.95
N PRO A 213 4.75 3.05 3.00
CA PRO A 213 3.53 3.52 2.37
C PRO A 213 2.73 2.38 1.73
N PRO A 214 1.40 2.51 1.57
CA PRO A 214 0.54 1.42 1.08
C PRO A 214 0.84 1.01 -0.37
N ASP A 215 1.47 1.87 -1.15
CA ASP A 215 1.90 1.61 -2.52
C ASP A 215 3.42 1.37 -2.63
N SER A 216 4.06 0.96 -1.52
CA SER A 216 5.51 0.74 -1.49
C SER A 216 5.92 -0.42 -2.36
N PHE A 217 6.87 -0.12 -3.25
CA PHE A 217 7.72 -1.08 -3.90
C PHE A 217 9.01 -1.26 -3.07
N PHE A 218 9.41 -2.49 -2.82
CA PHE A 218 10.68 -2.77 -2.16
C PHE A 218 11.35 -4.01 -2.74
N ILE A 219 12.63 -4.15 -2.48
CA ILE A 219 13.43 -5.28 -2.93
C ILE A 219 13.89 -6.07 -1.70
N VAL A 220 13.59 -7.38 -1.69
CA VAL A 220 14.23 -8.33 -0.78
C VAL A 220 15.50 -8.82 -1.45
N ARG A 221 16.66 -8.44 -0.95
CA ARG A 221 17.97 -8.88 -1.47
C ARG A 221 18.57 -9.97 -0.60
N HIS A 222 18.70 -11.16 -1.14
CA HIS A 222 19.48 -12.26 -0.56
C HIS A 222 20.90 -12.29 -1.17
N GLY A 223 21.66 -11.22 -0.92
CA GLY A 223 22.97 -11.04 -1.55
C GLY A 223 24.13 -11.86 -0.95
N SER A 224 23.93 -12.45 0.23
CA SER A 224 25.00 -13.21 0.89
C SER A 224 25.10 -14.64 0.39
N ALA A 225 26.34 -15.10 0.09
CA ALA A 225 26.61 -16.51 -0.27
C ALA A 225 26.24 -17.51 0.84
N GLN A 226 25.99 -17.04 2.08
CA GLN A 226 25.54 -17.88 3.18
C GLN A 226 24.04 -18.20 3.13
N ILE A 227 23.29 -17.54 2.25
CA ILE A 227 21.87 -17.86 1.99
C ILE A 227 21.83 -18.85 0.85
N THR A 228 21.57 -20.11 1.13
CA THR A 228 21.59 -21.23 0.16
C THR A 228 20.19 -21.76 -0.15
N THR A 229 19.17 -21.34 0.58
CA THR A 229 17.78 -21.75 0.42
C THR A 229 16.89 -20.57 0.17
N ALA A 230 15.86 -20.75 -0.64
CA ALA A 230 14.83 -19.75 -0.83
C ALA A 230 14.06 -19.52 0.47
N THR A 231 13.61 -18.29 0.67
CA THR A 231 12.67 -17.91 1.72
C THR A 231 11.33 -17.48 1.10
N VAL A 232 10.33 -17.23 1.93
CA VAL A 232 9.02 -16.79 1.45
C VAL A 232 8.64 -15.50 2.16
N TYR A 233 8.42 -14.45 1.40
CA TYR A 233 7.72 -13.26 1.87
C TYR A 233 6.23 -13.58 1.92
N THR A 234 5.63 -13.38 3.08
CA THR A 234 4.18 -13.54 3.29
C THR A 234 3.62 -12.29 3.92
N ILE A 235 2.55 -11.76 3.33
CA ILE A 235 1.77 -10.67 3.90
C ILE A 235 0.34 -11.14 4.14
N VAL A 236 -0.20 -10.79 5.31
CA VAL A 236 -1.60 -11.05 5.70
C VAL A 236 -2.19 -9.73 6.16
N GLY A 237 -3.36 -9.34 5.65
CA GLY A 237 -3.98 -8.07 6.00
C GLY A 237 -5.36 -7.88 5.40
N GLY A 238 -5.92 -6.69 5.58
CA GLY A 238 -7.19 -6.29 5.00
C GLY A 238 -7.10 -6.14 3.47
N ILE A 239 -8.19 -6.51 2.79
CA ILE A 239 -8.34 -6.26 1.35
C ILE A 239 -9.08 -4.94 1.18
N ASP A 240 -8.41 -3.96 0.62
CA ASP A 240 -9.05 -2.69 0.28
C ASP A 240 -9.70 -2.79 -1.10
N LEU A 241 -11.01 -2.60 -1.14
CA LEU A 241 -11.83 -2.61 -2.36
C LEU A 241 -12.04 -1.21 -2.94
N SER A 242 -11.57 -0.17 -2.27
CA SER A 242 -11.66 1.20 -2.77
C SER A 242 -10.59 1.45 -3.86
N PRO A 243 -10.76 2.48 -4.71
CA PRO A 243 -9.73 2.90 -5.64
C PRO A 243 -8.40 3.17 -4.93
N ASN A 244 -7.29 2.99 -5.65
CA ASN A 244 -5.95 3.38 -5.21
C ASN A 244 -5.31 4.22 -6.30
N SER A 245 -4.67 5.32 -5.92
CA SER A 245 -4.01 6.25 -6.84
C SER A 245 -2.55 6.40 -6.44
N THR A 246 -1.65 6.11 -7.36
CA THR A 246 -0.22 6.31 -7.20
C THR A 246 0.23 7.49 -8.06
N VAL A 247 0.98 8.41 -7.48
CA VAL A 247 1.53 9.56 -8.20
C VAL A 247 2.83 9.16 -8.87
N LEU A 248 2.90 9.32 -10.19
CA LEU A 248 4.12 9.10 -10.95
C LEU A 248 4.88 10.41 -11.15
N LEU A 249 6.20 10.36 -10.97
CA LEU A 249 7.08 11.48 -11.29
C LEU A 249 7.29 11.55 -12.80
N THR A 250 7.34 12.75 -13.33
CA THR A 250 7.68 13.01 -14.73
C THR A 250 8.81 14.02 -14.81
N GLN A 251 9.68 13.86 -15.80
CA GLN A 251 10.70 14.87 -16.14
C GLN A 251 10.40 15.51 -17.47
N GLN A 252 10.62 16.82 -17.56
CA GLN A 252 10.53 17.52 -18.83
C GLN A 252 11.78 17.20 -19.66
N ASN A 253 11.58 16.60 -20.84
CA ASN A 253 12.63 16.29 -21.82
C ASN A 253 13.66 15.21 -21.38
N ASP A 254 13.37 14.42 -20.38
CA ASP A 254 14.24 13.34 -19.94
C ASP A 254 13.42 12.10 -19.54
N LYS A 255 14.09 10.98 -19.28
CA LYS A 255 13.48 9.73 -18.84
C LYS A 255 13.40 9.68 -17.33
N GLN A 256 12.31 9.10 -16.84
CA GLN A 256 12.04 8.88 -15.42
C GLN A 256 11.58 7.44 -15.19
N ASP A 257 12.26 6.73 -14.30
CA ASP A 257 11.77 5.46 -13.78
C ASP A 257 10.88 5.70 -12.57
N ASN A 258 9.72 5.05 -12.55
CA ASN A 258 8.81 5.03 -11.42
C ASN A 258 8.67 3.58 -10.95
N PRO A 259 9.36 3.18 -9.88
CA PRO A 259 9.12 1.89 -9.25
C PRO A 259 7.71 1.86 -8.67
N VAL A 260 6.86 1.02 -9.22
CA VAL A 260 5.42 0.97 -8.89
C VAL A 260 4.96 -0.44 -8.59
N THR A 261 3.81 -0.53 -7.99
CA THR A 261 3.10 -1.77 -7.72
C THR A 261 1.60 -1.52 -7.88
N HIS A 262 0.83 -2.59 -7.98
CA HIS A 262 -0.61 -2.48 -7.82
C HIS A 262 -1.04 -2.96 -6.43
N SER A 263 -2.06 -2.32 -5.87
CA SER A 263 -2.57 -2.60 -4.53
C SER A 263 -3.60 -3.76 -4.49
N ARG A 264 -3.80 -4.48 -5.61
CA ARG A 264 -4.74 -5.61 -5.67
C ARG A 264 -4.05 -6.88 -5.21
N PRO A 265 -4.65 -7.69 -4.29
CA PRO A 265 -4.07 -8.92 -3.79
C PRO A 265 -4.22 -10.12 -4.75
N VAL A 266 -4.47 -9.86 -6.02
CA VAL A 266 -4.61 -10.83 -7.11
C VAL A 266 -3.81 -10.39 -8.32
N PRO A 267 -3.37 -11.29 -9.21
CA PRO A 267 -2.72 -10.89 -10.47
C PRO A 267 -3.63 -9.97 -11.30
N VAL A 268 -3.05 -8.94 -11.89
CA VAL A 268 -3.77 -7.94 -12.71
C VAL A 268 -3.23 -7.96 -14.13
N ALA A 269 -4.10 -8.04 -15.13
CA ALA A 269 -3.72 -7.96 -16.53
C ALA A 269 -3.28 -6.53 -16.89
N LEU A 270 -2.38 -6.40 -17.88
CA LEU A 270 -1.88 -5.08 -18.29
C LEU A 270 -3.01 -4.14 -18.71
N VAL A 271 -4.03 -4.66 -19.38
CA VAL A 271 -5.21 -3.88 -19.81
C VAL A 271 -6.03 -3.35 -18.62
N ASP A 272 -5.95 -4.00 -17.45
CA ASP A 272 -6.72 -3.67 -16.24
C ASP A 272 -5.94 -2.80 -15.23
N LEU A 273 -4.71 -2.38 -15.57
CA LEU A 273 -3.89 -1.53 -14.72
C LEU A 273 -4.31 -0.04 -14.73
N ASP A 274 -5.22 0.34 -15.63
CA ASP A 274 -5.69 1.73 -15.83
C ASP A 274 -4.62 2.79 -16.12
N LEU A 275 -3.40 2.37 -16.45
CA LEU A 275 -2.26 3.27 -16.68
C LEU A 275 -2.50 4.24 -17.83
N VAL A 276 -3.07 3.75 -18.93
CA VAL A 276 -3.34 4.57 -20.13
C VAL A 276 -4.62 5.39 -19.95
N SER A 277 -5.69 4.79 -19.41
CA SER A 277 -6.97 5.45 -19.19
C SER A 277 -6.90 6.59 -18.19
N SER A 278 -6.03 6.47 -17.17
CA SER A 278 -5.75 7.53 -16.19
C SER A 278 -4.94 8.70 -16.76
N GLY A 279 -4.32 8.52 -17.95
CA GLY A 279 -3.39 9.49 -18.52
C GLY A 279 -1.97 9.47 -17.91
N ALA A 280 -1.71 8.58 -16.98
CA ALA A 280 -0.40 8.45 -16.34
C ALA A 280 0.66 7.81 -17.25
N PHE A 281 0.23 7.08 -18.29
CA PHE A 281 1.09 6.37 -19.23
C PHE A 281 0.83 6.86 -20.66
N VAL A 282 1.83 7.39 -21.32
CA VAL A 282 1.74 7.94 -22.66
C VAL A 282 1.97 6.84 -23.69
N GLY A 283 0.91 6.51 -24.43
CA GLY A 283 0.97 5.51 -25.49
C GLY A 283 1.87 5.94 -26.66
N SER A 284 2.49 4.95 -27.29
CA SER A 284 3.42 5.09 -28.42
C SER A 284 2.67 5.12 -29.75
N ASN A 285 3.12 5.95 -30.69
CA ASN A 285 2.53 6.04 -32.04
C ASN A 285 3.23 5.12 -33.06
N GLY A 286 4.13 4.24 -32.61
CA GLY A 286 4.87 3.31 -33.46
C GLY A 286 5.61 2.28 -32.63
N GLN A 287 6.12 1.26 -33.30
CA GLN A 287 6.74 0.06 -32.67
C GLN A 287 8.26 0.21 -32.46
N GLY A 288 8.91 1.04 -33.25
CA GLY A 288 10.37 1.25 -33.15
C GLY A 288 10.78 1.94 -31.85
N GLY A 289 11.97 1.63 -31.31
CA GLY A 289 12.44 2.18 -30.03
C GLY A 289 12.44 3.72 -29.97
N LEU A 290 12.68 4.40 -31.10
CA LEU A 290 12.61 5.87 -31.15
C LEU A 290 11.17 6.44 -31.18
N ALA A 291 10.18 5.61 -31.51
CA ALA A 291 8.78 5.98 -31.52
C ALA A 291 8.06 5.62 -30.21
N ARG A 292 8.72 4.84 -29.35
CA ARG A 292 8.18 4.50 -28.04
C ARG A 292 8.29 5.68 -27.09
N ARG A 293 7.26 5.85 -26.28
CA ARG A 293 7.19 6.87 -25.24
C ARG A 293 7.38 6.21 -23.89
N ASP A 294 6.31 5.83 -23.22
CA ASP A 294 6.43 5.15 -21.95
C ASP A 294 6.54 3.64 -22.14
N GLU A 295 7.34 3.02 -21.32
CA GLU A 295 7.57 1.59 -21.29
C GLU A 295 7.32 1.04 -19.88
N LEU A 296 6.64 -0.10 -19.79
CA LEU A 296 6.42 -0.83 -18.56
C LEU A 296 7.45 -1.96 -18.47
N LEU A 297 8.27 -1.92 -17.42
CA LEU A 297 9.37 -2.84 -17.19
C LEU A 297 8.94 -3.90 -16.17
N VAL A 298 8.91 -5.18 -16.61
CA VAL A 298 8.53 -6.31 -15.75
C VAL A 298 9.76 -7.15 -15.44
N PHE A 299 9.89 -7.54 -14.16
CA PHE A 299 11.03 -8.29 -13.66
C PHE A 299 10.59 -9.67 -13.20
N ASP A 300 11.34 -10.70 -13.58
CA ASP A 300 11.05 -12.08 -13.20
C ASP A 300 11.70 -12.43 -11.85
N ASN A 301 10.85 -12.63 -10.83
CA ASN A 301 11.30 -13.06 -9.51
C ASN A 301 11.77 -14.52 -9.48
N SER A 302 11.46 -15.35 -10.49
CA SER A 302 11.92 -16.73 -10.59
C SER A 302 13.36 -16.88 -11.08
N VAL A 303 13.96 -15.80 -11.59
CA VAL A 303 15.35 -15.79 -12.06
C VAL A 303 16.31 -15.40 -10.95
N ASN A 304 17.37 -16.16 -10.73
CA ASN A 304 18.43 -15.87 -9.77
C ASN A 304 19.38 -14.80 -10.33
N ALA A 305 19.24 -13.58 -9.85
CA ALA A 305 20.19 -12.49 -10.12
C ALA A 305 20.07 -11.35 -9.12
N VAL A 306 21.16 -10.69 -8.84
CA VAL A 306 21.23 -9.40 -8.13
C VAL A 306 21.26 -8.29 -9.18
N ASN A 307 20.61 -7.17 -8.91
CA ASN A 307 20.44 -6.05 -9.85
C ASN A 307 19.85 -6.51 -11.20
N LYS A 308 18.73 -7.24 -11.13
CA LYS A 308 18.06 -7.79 -12.32
C LYS A 308 17.72 -6.72 -13.34
N ALA A 309 18.04 -6.97 -14.60
CA ALA A 309 17.43 -6.25 -15.70
C ALA A 309 15.95 -6.66 -15.87
N PRO A 310 15.12 -5.83 -16.51
CA PRO A 310 13.78 -6.24 -16.88
C PRO A 310 13.81 -7.49 -17.77
N THR A 311 12.97 -8.46 -17.46
CA THR A 311 12.82 -9.67 -18.27
C THR A 311 11.93 -9.40 -19.47
N ASN A 312 10.91 -8.58 -19.27
CA ASN A 312 9.98 -8.17 -20.31
C ASN A 312 9.77 -6.65 -20.24
N THR A 313 9.60 -6.07 -21.44
CA THR A 313 9.25 -4.66 -21.59
C THR A 313 8.00 -4.58 -22.46
N TYR A 314 7.01 -3.82 -22.00
CA TYR A 314 5.76 -3.59 -22.71
C TYR A 314 5.55 -2.11 -22.97
N PHE A 315 4.82 -1.80 -24.03
CA PHE A 315 4.38 -0.44 -24.36
C PHE A 315 2.96 -0.50 -24.89
N PHE A 316 2.20 0.59 -24.72
CA PHE A 316 0.87 0.71 -25.32
C PHE A 316 1.00 1.31 -26.73
N ASP A 317 0.51 0.60 -27.73
CA ASP A 317 0.46 1.10 -29.13
C ASP A 317 -0.87 1.84 -29.32
N SER A 318 -0.82 3.17 -29.37
CA SER A 318 -2.00 4.02 -29.53
C SER A 318 -2.74 3.85 -30.87
N THR A 319 -2.00 3.36 -31.89
CA THR A 319 -2.61 3.08 -33.21
C THR A 319 -3.35 1.76 -33.20
N ALA A 320 -2.80 0.74 -32.54
CA ALA A 320 -3.41 -0.58 -32.42
C ALA A 320 -4.45 -0.66 -31.30
N GLY A 321 -4.35 0.21 -30.28
CA GLY A 321 -5.25 0.27 -29.15
C GLY A 321 -5.05 -0.84 -28.12
N PHE A 322 -3.83 -1.44 -28.03
CA PHE A 322 -3.53 -2.50 -27.07
C PHE A 322 -2.03 -2.52 -26.67
N TRP A 323 -1.75 -3.23 -25.57
CA TRP A 323 -0.40 -3.44 -25.08
C TRP A 323 0.38 -4.39 -25.98
N LYS A 324 1.65 -4.06 -26.25
CA LYS A 324 2.57 -4.87 -27.05
C LYS A 324 3.83 -5.19 -26.30
N HIS A 325 4.32 -6.41 -26.49
CA HIS A 325 5.67 -6.78 -26.08
C HIS A 325 6.73 -6.07 -26.96
N SER A 326 7.75 -5.50 -26.34
CA SER A 326 8.71 -4.60 -27.01
C SER A 326 9.55 -5.26 -28.12
N THR A 327 9.71 -6.58 -28.08
CA THR A 327 10.55 -7.35 -29.01
C THR A 327 9.70 -8.11 -30.04
N THR A 328 8.63 -8.77 -29.60
CA THR A 328 7.81 -9.63 -30.48
C THR A 328 6.65 -8.90 -31.13
N PHE A 329 6.30 -7.73 -30.60
CA PHE A 329 5.14 -6.93 -30.97
C PHE A 329 3.79 -7.65 -30.84
N ALA A 330 3.78 -8.79 -30.14
CA ALA A 330 2.56 -9.54 -29.87
C ALA A 330 1.64 -8.74 -28.91
N ASN A 331 0.33 -8.96 -29.07
CA ASN A 331 -0.67 -8.45 -28.13
C ASN A 331 -0.37 -9.02 -26.73
N SER A 332 -0.32 -8.13 -25.74
CA SER A 332 0.04 -8.43 -24.37
C SER A 332 -1.00 -7.98 -23.34
N ASP A 333 -2.22 -7.63 -23.76
CA ASP A 333 -3.30 -7.17 -22.88
C ASP A 333 -3.57 -8.14 -21.73
N SER A 334 -3.51 -9.44 -22.00
CA SER A 334 -3.77 -10.51 -21.03
C SER A 334 -2.54 -10.92 -20.18
N VAL A 335 -1.39 -10.33 -20.43
CA VAL A 335 -0.21 -10.56 -19.57
C VAL A 335 -0.50 -9.98 -18.18
N THR A 336 -0.20 -10.74 -17.13
CA THR A 336 -0.50 -10.36 -15.75
C THR A 336 0.75 -9.97 -14.98
N ILE A 337 0.61 -8.98 -14.10
CA ILE A 337 1.55 -8.69 -13.02
C ILE A 337 1.06 -9.44 -11.79
N GLY A 338 1.94 -10.14 -11.10
CA GLY A 338 1.63 -10.91 -9.92
C GLY A 338 1.22 -10.05 -8.73
N ALA A 339 0.39 -10.61 -7.85
CA ALA A 339 0.07 -9.97 -6.57
C ALA A 339 1.32 -9.88 -5.70
N ALA A 340 1.47 -8.80 -4.94
CA ALA A 340 2.65 -8.50 -4.11
C ALA A 340 3.97 -8.41 -4.88
N GLU A 341 3.94 -8.25 -6.21
CA GLU A 341 5.11 -7.99 -7.05
C GLU A 341 5.20 -6.52 -7.46
N GLY A 342 6.44 -6.04 -7.68
CA GLY A 342 6.72 -4.69 -8.16
C GLY A 342 7.20 -4.69 -9.62
N PHE A 343 6.93 -3.62 -10.35
CA PHE A 343 7.29 -3.40 -11.75
C PHE A 343 7.73 -1.97 -12.01
#